data_73113abd2a4b7e6338e2dd6a1da6e071
#
_entry.id   73113abd2a4b7e6338e2dd6a1da6e071
#
_cell.length_a   1.000
_cell.length_b   1.000
_cell.length_c   1.000
_cell.angle_alpha   90.00
_cell.angle_beta   90.00
_cell.angle_gamma   90.00
#
_symmetry.space_group_name_H-M   'P 1'
#
loop_
_entity.id
_entity.type
_entity.pdbx_description
1 polymer ?
#
loop_
_entity_poly.entity_id
_entity_poly.type
_entity_poly.pdbx_seq_one_letter_code
_entity_poly.pdbx_strand_id
1 'polypeptide(L)'
;GWVWRRGGAAWLVAALLVLPGLALAQPGAASVLDAGGALGVPAMTVTTNPDGSQDYTVTIQILALMTALTLLPALLMMVTAFTRIIVVFAILLGLALFLTLFVMQPVLDVADEQALQPYLREEIGAREALERVREPFATFMLAQTRESDLDMFLRISGTGPVAGPEAVPFMVLAPAFVTSELKTAFQIGFLLFVPFLVIDLV
;
A
#
# COMPACT_ATOMS: atom_id res chain seq x y z
N GLY A 1 23.22 4.75 -30.65
CA GLY A 1 21.77 4.92 -30.59
C GLY A 1 21.09 4.08 -29.53
N TRP A 2 21.82 3.43 -28.58
CA TRP A 2 21.28 2.39 -27.68
C TRP A 2 21.07 2.84 -26.23
N VAL A 3 21.54 4.01 -25.84
CA VAL A 3 21.54 4.48 -24.46
C VAL A 3 20.19 5.13 -24.04
N TRP A 4 19.35 5.54 -24.98
CA TRP A 4 18.10 6.26 -24.72
C TRP A 4 16.86 5.40 -24.45
N ARG A 5 16.89 4.10 -24.76
CA ARG A 5 15.70 3.24 -24.56
C ARG A 5 15.55 2.67 -23.14
N ARG A 6 16.61 2.57 -22.36
CA ARG A 6 16.57 2.00 -21.00
C ARG A 6 16.19 3.03 -19.91
N GLY A 7 16.31 4.34 -20.18
CA GLY A 7 15.96 5.39 -19.21
C GLY A 7 14.47 5.77 -19.16
N GLY A 8 13.70 5.50 -20.22
CA GLY A 8 12.32 5.99 -20.32
C GLY A 8 11.33 5.33 -19.38
N ALA A 9 11.47 4.04 -19.11
CA ALA A 9 10.55 3.31 -18.25
C ALA A 9 10.74 3.63 -16.75
N ALA A 10 11.97 3.88 -16.31
CA ALA A 10 12.26 4.24 -14.93
C ALA A 10 11.69 5.63 -14.57
N TRP A 11 11.70 6.56 -15.50
CA TRP A 11 11.12 7.90 -15.31
C TRP A 11 9.59 7.89 -15.31
N LEU A 12 8.96 6.99 -16.07
CA LEU A 12 7.51 6.84 -16.08
C LEU A 12 6.98 6.25 -14.78
N VAL A 13 7.70 5.30 -14.19
CA VAL A 13 7.36 4.74 -12.87
C VAL A 13 7.57 5.77 -11.77
N ALA A 14 8.65 6.54 -11.81
CA ALA A 14 8.90 7.65 -10.88
C ALA A 14 7.86 8.76 -11.02
N ALA A 15 7.46 9.11 -12.25
CA ALA A 15 6.41 10.10 -12.52
C ALA A 15 5.03 9.63 -12.05
N LEU A 16 4.72 8.32 -12.14
CA LEU A 16 3.44 7.75 -11.70
C LEU A 16 3.34 7.71 -10.17
N LEU A 17 4.46 7.62 -9.44
CA LEU A 17 4.51 7.64 -7.98
C LEU A 17 4.47 9.06 -7.38
N VAL A 18 4.81 10.08 -8.15
CA VAL A 18 4.78 11.49 -7.70
C VAL A 18 3.45 12.19 -7.99
N LEU A 19 2.67 11.69 -8.98
CA LEU A 19 1.42 12.31 -9.41
C LEU A 19 0.23 12.24 -8.44
N PRO A 20 0.10 11.29 -7.49
CA PRO A 20 -1.02 11.35 -6.54
C PRO A 20 -0.96 12.50 -5.53
N GLY A 21 0.22 13.08 -5.32
CA GLY A 21 0.40 14.20 -4.38
C GLY A 21 -0.06 15.56 -4.91
N LEU A 22 -0.16 15.71 -6.24
CA LEU A 22 -0.50 17.00 -6.87
C LEU A 22 -1.98 17.12 -7.28
N ALA A 23 -2.74 16.01 -7.28
CA ALA A 23 -4.14 16.03 -7.69
C ALA A 23 -5.13 16.44 -6.58
N LEU A 24 -4.67 16.64 -5.33
CA LEU A 24 -5.52 17.05 -4.20
C LEU A 24 -5.50 18.55 -3.90
N ALA A 25 -4.81 19.36 -4.70
CA ALA A 25 -4.92 20.82 -4.63
C ALA A 25 -6.04 21.30 -5.56
N GLN A 26 -7.28 20.87 -5.33
CA GLN A 26 -8.42 21.55 -5.92
C GLN A 26 -8.82 22.74 -5.04
N PRO A 27 -8.92 23.96 -5.59
CA PRO A 27 -9.45 25.13 -4.89
C PRO A 27 -10.97 25.03 -4.82
N GLY A 28 -11.49 24.17 -3.97
CA GLY A 28 -12.93 23.98 -3.73
C GLY A 28 -13.38 24.34 -2.33
N ALA A 29 -12.47 24.78 -1.46
CA ALA A 29 -12.80 25.13 -0.08
C ALA A 29 -13.50 26.49 0.09
N ALA A 30 -13.61 27.30 -0.97
CA ALA A 30 -14.24 28.62 -0.89
C ALA A 30 -15.78 28.59 -0.97
N SER A 31 -16.39 27.49 -1.39
CA SER A 31 -17.86 27.44 -1.56
C SER A 31 -18.65 26.96 -0.33
N VAL A 32 -17.98 26.46 0.72
CA VAL A 32 -18.69 25.98 1.91
C VAL A 32 -19.04 27.14 2.88
N LEU A 33 -18.31 28.26 2.81
CA LEU A 33 -18.59 29.43 3.62
C LEU A 33 -19.69 30.32 3.04
N ASP A 34 -19.97 30.22 1.74
CA ASP A 34 -21.03 31.01 1.08
C ASP A 34 -22.41 30.35 1.17
N ALA A 35 -22.49 29.07 1.54
CA ALA A 35 -23.75 28.39 1.82
C ALA A 35 -24.42 28.82 3.12
N GLY A 36 -23.70 29.50 4.01
CA GLY A 36 -24.23 30.05 5.26
C GLY A 36 -25.11 31.33 5.07
N GLY A 37 -24.98 32.03 3.95
CA GLY A 37 -25.68 33.24 3.66
C GLY A 37 -27.04 33.08 2.94
N ALA A 38 -27.27 31.93 2.30
CA ALA A 38 -28.46 31.72 1.45
C ALA A 38 -29.63 31.01 2.13
N LEU A 39 -29.41 30.40 3.30
CA LEU A 39 -30.48 29.81 4.09
C LEU A 39 -30.72 30.68 5.33
N GLY A 40 -31.56 31.73 5.18
CA GLY A 40 -32.01 32.61 6.25
C GLY A 40 -32.86 31.86 7.29
N VAL A 41 -32.29 30.85 7.92
CA VAL A 41 -32.90 30.11 9.02
C VAL A 41 -32.54 30.84 10.31
N PRO A 42 -33.52 31.36 11.05
CA PRO A 42 -33.24 32.08 12.29
C PRO A 42 -32.49 31.17 13.25
N ALA A 43 -31.40 31.69 13.81
CA ALA A 43 -30.55 30.98 14.77
C ALA A 43 -31.32 30.56 16.03
N MET A 44 -32.41 31.24 16.32
CA MET A 44 -33.27 31.01 17.44
C MET A 44 -34.70 31.41 17.07
N THR A 45 -35.66 30.54 17.25
CA THR A 45 -37.07 30.86 17.16
C THR A 45 -37.60 31.01 18.59
N VAL A 46 -38.07 32.22 18.91
CA VAL A 46 -38.74 32.50 20.17
C VAL A 46 -40.26 32.46 19.89
N THR A 47 -40.94 31.47 20.43
CA THR A 47 -42.40 31.40 20.42
C THR A 47 -42.92 31.94 21.75
N THR A 48 -43.66 33.01 21.70
CA THR A 48 -44.34 33.55 22.89
C THR A 48 -45.70 32.89 23.04
N ASN A 49 -45.89 32.15 24.10
CA ASN A 49 -47.19 31.51 24.42
C ASN A 49 -48.21 32.55 24.95
N PRO A 50 -49.52 32.27 24.86
CA PRO A 50 -50.57 33.19 25.34
C PRO A 50 -50.47 33.53 26.83
N ASP A 51 -49.77 32.73 27.62
CA ASP A 51 -49.55 32.92 29.09
C ASP A 51 -48.28 33.74 29.39
N GLY A 52 -47.62 34.34 28.38
CA GLY A 52 -46.43 35.17 28.57
C GLY A 52 -45.11 34.39 28.76
N SER A 53 -45.14 33.07 28.71
CA SER A 53 -43.92 32.26 28.71
C SER A 53 -43.25 32.24 27.33
N GLN A 54 -41.92 32.34 27.27
CA GLN A 54 -41.14 32.29 26.05
C GLN A 54 -40.43 30.92 25.94
N ASP A 55 -40.74 30.17 24.89
CA ASP A 55 -40.03 28.96 24.55
C ASP A 55 -38.91 29.28 23.54
N TYR A 56 -37.72 28.90 23.92
CA TYR A 56 -36.52 29.04 23.07
C TYR A 56 -36.20 27.70 22.37
N THR A 57 -36.46 27.61 21.10
CA THR A 57 -36.04 26.45 20.31
C THR A 57 -34.74 26.74 19.58
N VAL A 58 -33.68 26.04 19.97
CA VAL A 58 -32.41 26.07 19.26
C VAL A 58 -32.55 25.23 18.01
N THR A 59 -32.35 25.84 16.84
CA THR A 59 -32.46 25.16 15.57
C THR A 59 -31.42 24.06 15.49
N ILE A 60 -31.80 22.90 14.97
CA ILE A 60 -30.92 21.73 14.79
C ILE A 60 -29.63 22.08 14.03
N GLN A 61 -29.70 23.11 13.19
CA GLN A 61 -28.56 23.66 12.45
C GLN A 61 -27.51 24.30 13.39
N ILE A 62 -27.90 25.04 14.39
CA ILE A 62 -26.95 25.62 15.37
C ILE A 62 -26.35 24.52 16.23
N LEU A 63 -27.18 23.57 16.66
CA LEU A 63 -26.65 22.39 17.38
C LEU A 63 -25.61 21.64 16.54
N ALA A 64 -25.89 21.39 15.26
CA ALA A 64 -24.96 20.76 14.34
C ALA A 64 -23.68 21.60 14.12
N LEU A 65 -23.83 22.93 13.97
CA LEU A 65 -22.70 23.85 13.82
C LEU A 65 -21.81 23.88 15.07
N MET A 66 -22.42 23.98 16.26
CA MET A 66 -21.69 23.96 17.53
C MET A 66 -20.97 22.62 17.72
N THR A 67 -21.64 21.51 17.41
CA THR A 67 -21.03 20.17 17.45
C THR A 67 -19.88 20.05 16.45
N ALA A 68 -20.06 20.53 15.22
CA ALA A 68 -18.99 20.52 14.20
C ALA A 68 -17.79 21.37 14.64
N LEU A 69 -18.05 22.55 15.23
CA LEU A 69 -16.99 23.45 15.70
C LEU A 69 -16.21 22.88 16.89
N THR A 70 -16.86 22.15 17.79
CA THR A 70 -16.20 21.47 18.91
C THR A 70 -15.40 20.24 18.48
N LEU A 71 -15.83 19.54 17.41
CA LEU A 71 -15.12 18.38 16.86
C LEU A 71 -13.98 18.78 15.91
N LEU A 72 -13.98 20.01 15.38
CA LEU A 72 -13.02 20.47 14.39
C LEU A 72 -11.55 20.32 14.86
N PRO A 73 -11.14 20.69 16.09
CA PRO A 73 -9.78 20.50 16.56
C PRO A 73 -9.37 19.02 16.60
N ALA A 74 -10.28 18.14 17.03
CA ALA A 74 -10.03 16.70 17.08
C ALA A 74 -9.85 16.11 15.67
N LEU A 75 -10.69 16.52 14.72
CA LEU A 75 -10.57 16.13 13.31
C LEU A 75 -9.26 16.62 12.69
N LEU A 76 -8.84 17.85 12.97
CA LEU A 76 -7.57 18.38 12.48
C LEU A 76 -6.37 17.59 13.02
N MET A 77 -6.37 17.25 14.30
CA MET A 77 -5.33 16.43 14.90
C MET A 77 -5.31 15.01 14.29
N MET A 78 -6.50 14.41 14.09
CA MET A 78 -6.62 13.09 13.47
C MET A 78 -6.11 13.09 12.03
N VAL A 79 -6.49 14.08 11.22
CA VAL A 79 -6.02 14.22 9.82
C VAL A 79 -4.51 14.43 9.76
N THR A 80 -3.94 15.22 10.68
CA THR A 80 -2.48 15.47 10.74
C THR A 80 -1.72 14.20 11.11
N ALA A 81 -2.20 13.41 12.08
CA ALA A 81 -1.60 12.13 12.45
C ALA A 81 -1.69 11.12 11.29
N PHE A 82 -2.86 11.04 10.63
CA PHE A 82 -3.09 10.16 9.50
C PHE A 82 -2.18 10.49 8.30
N THR A 83 -2.06 11.78 7.93
CA THR A 83 -1.17 12.22 6.84
C THR A 83 0.29 11.89 7.14
N ARG A 84 0.75 12.05 8.38
CA ARG A 84 2.11 11.68 8.79
C ARG A 84 2.37 10.19 8.57
N ILE A 85 1.43 9.34 9.00
CA ILE A 85 1.54 7.89 8.83
C ILE A 85 1.59 7.53 7.33
N ILE A 86 0.69 8.09 6.51
CA ILE A 86 0.67 7.83 5.06
C ILE A 86 1.97 8.26 4.39
N VAL A 87 2.51 9.44 4.72
CA VAL A 87 3.77 9.92 4.13
C VAL A 87 4.92 8.99 4.48
N VAL A 88 5.03 8.55 5.74
CA VAL A 88 6.07 7.60 6.16
C VAL A 88 5.92 6.27 5.42
N PHE A 89 4.70 5.73 5.34
CA PHE A 89 4.45 4.49 4.59
C PHE A 89 4.75 4.64 3.10
N ALA A 90 4.40 5.76 2.49
CA ALA A 90 4.68 6.00 1.07
C ALA A 90 6.19 6.03 0.79
N ILE A 91 6.98 6.68 1.65
CA ILE A 91 8.44 6.70 1.53
C ILE A 91 9.02 5.30 1.73
N LEU A 92 8.60 4.59 2.77
CA LEU A 92 9.07 3.23 3.06
C LEU A 92 8.71 2.26 1.92
N LEU A 93 7.48 2.35 1.42
CA LEU A 93 7.04 1.52 0.29
C LEU A 93 7.82 1.84 -0.98
N GLY A 94 8.05 3.12 -1.27
CA GLY A 94 8.86 3.54 -2.42
C GLY A 94 10.29 3.03 -2.33
N LEU A 95 10.91 3.13 -1.15
CA LEU A 95 12.25 2.60 -0.90
C LEU A 95 12.28 1.06 -1.02
N ALA A 96 11.29 0.37 -0.45
CA ALA A 96 11.19 -1.09 -0.53
C ALA A 96 11.04 -1.55 -1.99
N LEU A 97 10.18 -0.91 -2.77
CA LEU A 97 10.02 -1.21 -4.20
C LEU A 97 11.30 -0.96 -4.99
N PHE A 98 12.00 0.15 -4.71
CA PHE A 98 13.28 0.46 -5.34
C PHE A 98 14.33 -0.62 -5.05
N LEU A 99 14.48 -1.01 -3.77
CA LEU A 99 15.41 -2.07 -3.36
C LEU A 99 15.01 -3.44 -3.97
N THR A 100 13.73 -3.75 -4.02
CA THR A 100 13.23 -4.98 -4.65
C THR A 100 13.60 -5.03 -6.12
N LEU A 101 13.39 -3.96 -6.88
CA LEU A 101 13.78 -3.88 -8.29
C LEU A 101 15.29 -4.04 -8.46
N PHE A 102 16.09 -3.43 -7.58
CA PHE A 102 17.54 -3.54 -7.62
C PHE A 102 18.01 -4.98 -7.36
N VAL A 103 17.47 -5.65 -6.36
CA VAL A 103 17.81 -7.05 -6.03
C VAL A 103 17.31 -8.03 -7.10
N MET A 104 16.15 -7.74 -7.70
CA MET A 104 15.57 -8.58 -8.75
C MET A 104 16.16 -8.36 -10.15
N GLN A 105 16.99 -7.32 -10.34
CA GLN A 105 17.59 -7.02 -11.65
C GLN A 105 18.18 -8.25 -12.34
N PRO A 106 19.07 -9.05 -11.72
CA PRO A 106 19.67 -10.21 -12.39
C PRO A 106 18.63 -11.25 -12.82
N VAL A 107 17.58 -11.45 -12.02
CA VAL A 107 16.49 -12.39 -12.36
C VAL A 107 15.65 -11.85 -13.51
N LEU A 108 15.36 -10.54 -13.50
CA LEU A 108 14.61 -9.89 -14.57
C LEU A 108 15.37 -9.84 -15.88
N ASP A 109 16.69 -9.60 -15.86
CA ASP A 109 17.52 -9.60 -17.05
C ASP A 109 17.55 -10.99 -17.72
N VAL A 110 17.69 -12.05 -16.93
CA VAL A 110 17.63 -13.43 -17.43
C VAL A 110 16.25 -13.76 -18.00
N ALA A 111 15.18 -13.34 -17.32
CA ALA A 111 13.80 -13.56 -17.79
C ALA A 111 13.51 -12.76 -19.08
N ASP A 112 14.05 -11.55 -19.20
CA ASP A 112 13.93 -10.73 -20.41
C ASP A 112 14.62 -11.41 -21.60
N GLU A 113 15.87 -11.82 -21.43
CA GLU A 113 16.67 -12.41 -22.50
C GLU A 113 16.14 -13.79 -22.97
N GLN A 114 15.72 -14.63 -22.01
CA GLN A 114 15.35 -16.01 -22.31
C GLN A 114 13.89 -16.19 -22.73
N ALA A 115 13.01 -15.29 -22.29
CA ALA A 115 11.58 -15.45 -22.53
C ALA A 115 10.93 -14.23 -23.20
N LEU A 116 11.14 -13.02 -22.69
CA LEU A 116 10.43 -11.85 -23.19
C LEU A 116 10.92 -11.44 -24.58
N GLN A 117 12.23 -11.41 -24.83
CA GLN A 117 12.79 -11.05 -26.13
C GLN A 117 12.40 -12.05 -27.24
N PRO A 118 12.52 -13.39 -27.04
CA PRO A 118 12.07 -14.37 -28.04
C PRO A 118 10.54 -14.32 -28.26
N TYR A 119 9.75 -14.06 -27.22
CA TYR A 119 8.30 -13.90 -27.34
C TYR A 119 7.94 -12.67 -28.18
N LEU A 120 8.59 -11.52 -27.94
CA LEU A 120 8.35 -10.29 -28.70
C LEU A 120 8.80 -10.38 -30.16
N ARG A 121 9.74 -11.30 -30.46
CA ARG A 121 10.18 -11.63 -31.84
C ARG A 121 9.32 -12.70 -32.52
N GLU A 122 8.25 -13.14 -31.84
CA GLU A 122 7.37 -14.21 -32.32
C GLU A 122 8.09 -15.57 -32.54
N GLU A 123 9.28 -15.77 -31.92
CA GLU A 123 10.06 -17.01 -32.03
C GLU A 123 9.46 -18.10 -31.13
N ILE A 124 8.81 -17.74 -30.02
CA ILE A 124 8.19 -18.67 -29.08
C ILE A 124 6.76 -18.26 -28.76
N GLY A 125 5.93 -19.24 -28.42
CA GLY A 125 4.56 -18.98 -27.96
C GLY A 125 4.48 -18.49 -26.50
N ALA A 126 3.36 -17.88 -26.11
CA ALA A 126 3.14 -17.36 -24.75
C ALA A 126 3.32 -18.44 -23.65
N ARG A 127 2.92 -19.68 -23.92
CA ARG A 127 3.05 -20.79 -22.97
C ARG A 127 4.52 -21.15 -22.74
N GLU A 128 5.31 -21.20 -23.79
CA GLU A 128 6.74 -21.48 -23.71
C GLU A 128 7.51 -20.36 -23.04
N ALA A 129 7.16 -19.10 -23.33
CA ALA A 129 7.71 -17.93 -22.65
C ALA A 129 7.45 -18.00 -21.13
N LEU A 130 6.24 -18.39 -20.71
CA LEU A 130 5.89 -18.54 -19.30
C LEU A 130 6.71 -19.64 -18.61
N GLU A 131 6.93 -20.78 -19.28
CA GLU A 131 7.78 -21.86 -18.73
C GLU A 131 9.24 -21.43 -18.60
N ARG A 132 9.76 -20.66 -19.56
CA ARG A 132 11.15 -20.14 -19.51
C ARG A 132 11.34 -19.08 -18.42
N VAL A 133 10.32 -18.23 -18.17
CA VAL A 133 10.34 -17.25 -17.06
C VAL A 133 10.33 -17.95 -15.71
N ARG A 134 9.66 -19.08 -15.60
CA ARG A 134 9.50 -19.81 -14.34
C ARG A 134 10.83 -20.21 -13.71
N GLU A 135 11.81 -20.62 -14.51
CA GLU A 135 13.08 -21.17 -14.03
C GLU A 135 13.92 -20.15 -13.25
N PRO A 136 14.22 -18.93 -13.76
CA PRO A 136 14.98 -17.94 -13.00
C PRO A 136 14.25 -17.47 -11.72
N PHE A 137 12.91 -17.39 -11.75
CA PHE A 137 12.14 -17.07 -10.55
C PHE A 137 12.17 -18.22 -9.52
N ALA A 138 12.04 -19.47 -9.96
CA ALA A 138 12.12 -20.62 -9.06
C ALA A 138 13.50 -20.71 -8.37
N THR A 139 14.56 -20.49 -9.10
CA THR A 139 15.92 -20.46 -8.56
C THR A 139 16.09 -19.37 -7.51
N PHE A 140 15.60 -18.17 -7.80
CA PHE A 140 15.59 -17.06 -6.82
C PHE A 140 14.78 -17.40 -5.57
N MET A 141 13.55 -17.88 -5.73
CA MET A 141 12.68 -18.24 -4.60
C MET A 141 13.28 -19.35 -3.74
N LEU A 142 13.88 -20.38 -4.35
CA LEU A 142 14.57 -21.46 -3.62
C LEU A 142 15.72 -20.91 -2.75
N ALA A 143 16.53 -20.00 -3.31
CA ALA A 143 17.65 -19.40 -2.59
C ALA A 143 17.22 -18.55 -1.38
N GLN A 144 16.01 -18.01 -1.38
CA GLN A 144 15.47 -17.18 -0.31
C GLN A 144 14.55 -17.93 0.66
N THR A 145 14.05 -19.13 0.28
CA THR A 145 13.11 -19.89 1.12
C THR A 145 13.88 -20.70 2.16
N ARG A 146 13.40 -20.68 3.39
CA ARG A 146 13.95 -21.51 4.49
C ARG A 146 13.57 -22.98 4.26
N GLU A 147 14.52 -23.88 4.45
CA GLU A 147 14.27 -25.32 4.31
C GLU A 147 13.10 -25.81 5.16
N SER A 148 12.98 -25.32 6.38
CA SER A 148 11.88 -25.70 7.29
C SER A 148 10.50 -25.33 6.76
N ASP A 149 10.38 -24.19 6.05
CA ASP A 149 9.13 -23.75 5.46
C ASP A 149 8.83 -24.53 4.19
N LEU A 150 9.85 -24.78 3.39
CA LEU A 150 9.74 -25.64 2.21
C LEU A 150 9.27 -27.06 2.56
N ASP A 151 9.90 -27.69 3.56
CA ASP A 151 9.52 -29.01 4.06
C ASP A 151 8.09 -29.08 4.60
N MET A 152 7.66 -28.01 5.26
CA MET A 152 6.28 -27.91 5.73
C MET A 152 5.29 -27.93 4.56
N PHE A 153 5.54 -27.15 3.51
CA PHE A 153 4.65 -27.09 2.35
C PHE A 153 4.72 -28.35 1.48
N LEU A 154 5.88 -29.02 1.36
CA LEU A 154 6.00 -30.33 0.72
C LEU A 154 5.13 -31.38 1.44
N ARG A 155 5.12 -31.39 2.76
CA ARG A 155 4.25 -32.30 3.54
C ARG A 155 2.78 -31.99 3.38
N ILE A 156 2.40 -30.71 3.40
CA ILE A 156 1.00 -30.28 3.24
C ILE A 156 0.48 -30.62 1.84
N SER A 157 1.32 -30.48 0.81
CA SER A 157 0.94 -30.80 -0.58
C SER A 157 0.88 -32.29 -0.88
N GLY A 158 1.36 -33.15 0.04
CA GLY A 158 1.44 -34.59 -0.18
C GLY A 158 2.50 -35.01 -1.21
N THR A 159 3.39 -34.10 -1.62
CA THR A 159 4.40 -34.37 -2.66
C THR A 159 5.51 -35.29 -2.15
N GLY A 160 5.67 -35.42 -0.82
CA GLY A 160 6.71 -36.22 -0.21
C GLY A 160 8.12 -35.63 -0.35
N PRO A 161 9.15 -36.36 0.11
CA PRO A 161 10.53 -35.89 -0.03
C PRO A 161 10.94 -35.84 -1.52
N VAL A 162 11.45 -34.70 -1.94
CA VAL A 162 11.95 -34.45 -3.31
C VAL A 162 13.43 -34.79 -3.40
N ALA A 163 13.86 -35.27 -4.55
CA ALA A 163 15.25 -35.72 -4.76
C ALA A 163 16.27 -34.56 -4.79
N GLY A 164 15.78 -33.30 -4.90
CA GLY A 164 16.62 -32.10 -4.92
C GLY A 164 15.80 -30.83 -5.10
N PRO A 165 16.42 -29.67 -4.95
CA PRO A 165 15.75 -28.38 -5.03
C PRO A 165 15.06 -28.12 -6.38
N GLU A 166 15.61 -28.67 -7.47
CA GLU A 166 15.05 -28.54 -8.82
C GLU A 166 13.74 -29.35 -9.02
N ALA A 167 13.53 -30.37 -8.18
CA ALA A 167 12.34 -31.21 -8.24
C ALA A 167 11.13 -30.62 -7.48
N VAL A 168 11.28 -29.47 -6.84
CA VAL A 168 10.22 -28.82 -6.08
C VAL A 168 9.17 -28.22 -7.03
N PRO A 169 7.89 -28.62 -6.94
CA PRO A 169 6.86 -28.03 -7.76
C PRO A 169 6.69 -26.53 -7.46
N PHE A 170 6.61 -25.70 -8.50
CA PHE A 170 6.46 -24.24 -8.36
C PHE A 170 5.25 -23.83 -7.48
N MET A 171 4.15 -24.60 -7.57
CA MET A 171 2.94 -24.38 -6.78
C MET A 171 3.14 -24.61 -5.27
N VAL A 172 4.18 -25.36 -4.89
CA VAL A 172 4.58 -25.58 -3.48
C VAL A 172 5.61 -24.53 -3.07
N LEU A 173 6.53 -24.21 -3.97
CA LEU A 173 7.60 -23.26 -3.74
C LEU A 173 7.08 -21.83 -3.51
N ALA A 174 6.13 -21.36 -4.32
CA ALA A 174 5.63 -20.00 -4.23
C ALA A 174 5.02 -19.67 -2.85
N PRO A 175 4.09 -20.45 -2.27
CA PRO A 175 3.58 -20.19 -0.94
C PRO A 175 4.62 -20.40 0.17
N ALA A 176 5.56 -21.33 0.02
CA ALA A 176 6.65 -21.53 0.95
C ALA A 176 7.56 -20.28 1.01
N PHE A 177 7.92 -19.73 -0.16
CA PHE A 177 8.68 -18.48 -0.27
C PHE A 177 7.96 -17.31 0.40
N VAL A 178 6.69 -17.07 0.07
CA VAL A 178 5.91 -15.97 0.66
C VAL A 178 5.83 -16.10 2.18
N THR A 179 5.62 -17.32 2.69
CA THR A 179 5.57 -17.56 4.15
C THR A 179 6.93 -17.30 4.80
N SER A 180 8.02 -17.72 4.18
CA SER A 180 9.39 -17.48 4.66
C SER A 180 9.71 -15.98 4.72
N GLU A 181 9.35 -15.22 3.68
CA GLU A 181 9.53 -13.76 3.62
C GLU A 181 8.66 -13.03 4.65
N LEU A 182 7.40 -13.43 4.82
CA LEU A 182 6.52 -12.87 5.85
C LEU A 182 7.05 -13.12 7.25
N LYS A 183 7.53 -14.32 7.56
CA LYS A 183 8.20 -14.62 8.84
C LYS A 183 9.38 -13.69 9.10
N THR A 184 10.23 -13.49 8.10
CA THR A 184 11.40 -12.61 8.19
C THR A 184 10.95 -11.16 8.43
N ALA A 185 9.96 -10.67 7.70
CA ALA A 185 9.39 -9.34 7.88
C ALA A 185 8.82 -9.13 9.28
N PHE A 186 8.05 -10.10 9.79
CA PHE A 186 7.52 -10.06 11.16
C PHE A 186 8.62 -10.09 12.22
N GLN A 187 9.65 -10.89 12.03
CA GLN A 187 10.81 -10.93 12.96
C GLN A 187 11.53 -9.58 13.03
N ILE A 188 11.78 -8.95 11.87
CA ILE A 188 12.40 -7.63 11.80
C ILE A 188 11.50 -6.58 12.47
N GLY A 189 10.20 -6.59 12.15
CA GLY A 189 9.23 -5.68 12.76
C GLY A 189 9.18 -5.81 14.28
N PHE A 190 9.17 -7.04 14.79
CA PHE A 190 9.18 -7.30 16.22
C PHE A 190 10.46 -6.80 16.89
N LEU A 191 11.63 -7.08 16.32
CA LEU A 191 12.92 -6.62 16.84
C LEU A 191 13.03 -5.09 16.89
N LEU A 192 12.43 -4.40 15.90
CA LEU A 192 12.37 -2.94 15.91
C LEU A 192 11.37 -2.39 16.92
N PHE A 193 10.28 -3.10 17.17
CA PHE A 193 9.23 -2.69 18.10
C PHE A 193 9.62 -2.81 19.58
N VAL A 194 10.36 -3.87 19.93
CA VAL A 194 10.76 -4.17 21.33
C VAL A 194 11.45 -2.98 22.02
N PRO A 195 12.46 -2.30 21.43
CA PRO A 195 13.10 -1.15 22.08
C PRO A 195 12.12 -0.01 22.40
N PHE A 196 11.18 0.26 21.47
CA PHE A 196 10.16 1.30 21.70
C PHE A 196 9.23 0.92 22.85
N LEU A 197 8.84 -0.35 22.92
CA LEU A 197 7.99 -0.85 24.00
C LEU A 197 8.69 -0.75 25.37
N VAL A 198 10.00 -1.03 25.41
CA VAL A 198 10.79 -0.88 26.64
C VAL A 198 10.88 0.58 27.08
N ILE A 199 11.08 1.52 26.13
CA ILE A 199 11.13 2.95 26.43
C ILE A 199 9.77 3.47 26.93
N ASP A 200 8.66 2.99 26.38
CA ASP A 200 7.32 3.38 26.81
C ASP A 200 6.94 2.83 28.20
N LEU A 201 7.56 1.70 28.61
CA LEU A 201 7.26 1.04 29.89
C LEU A 201 8.09 1.59 31.05
N VAL A 202 9.22 2.26 30.77
CA VAL A 202 10.16 2.80 31.78
C VAL A 202 9.93 4.30 32.01
#